data_6d80b0eaaef3652968e9ae71eda21b9c
#
_entry.id   6d80b0eaaef3652968e9ae71eda21b9c
#
_cell.length_a   1.000
_cell.length_b   1.000
_cell.length_c   1.000
_cell.angle_alpha   90.00
_cell.angle_beta   90.00
_cell.angle_gamma   90.00
#
_symmetry.space_group_name_H-M   'P 1'
#
loop_
_entity.id
_entity.type
_entity.pdbx_description
1 polymer ?
#
loop_
_entity_poly.entity_id
_entity_poly.type
_entity_poly.pdbx_seq_one_letter_code
_entity_poly.pdbx_strand_id
1 'polypeptide(L)'
;MVSEIEWYLERRTEHVPFQNKANDGKFKLRDLLSLPMQRILKYHLLLGELIKSTAETHEDAAGLKQAHDMMLDIGGFINEVKRDTETLEIIADVQRSIIDLSMPNNFELRDYGRLLKDGELRVRSHDDPRMRIKSRYVFIFDKMILMCKALRHLQYSYKDAIIFDDFKVSIRVL
;
A
#
# COMPACT_ATOMS: atom_id res chain seq x y z
N MET A 1 4.48 8.27 -9.70
CA MET A 1 5.26 8.45 -10.96
C MET A 1 5.03 7.33 -11.97
N VAL A 2 5.18 6.04 -11.60
CA VAL A 2 4.86 4.92 -12.52
C VAL A 2 3.36 4.88 -12.82
N SER A 3 2.50 5.04 -11.82
CA SER A 3 1.02 5.08 -11.97
C SER A 3 0.52 6.22 -12.86
N GLU A 4 1.15 7.39 -12.82
CA GLU A 4 0.78 8.53 -13.68
C GLU A 4 1.16 8.28 -15.13
N ILE A 5 2.31 7.64 -15.35
CA ILE A 5 2.75 7.24 -16.70
C ILE A 5 1.82 6.15 -17.23
N GLU A 6 1.46 5.15 -16.42
CA GLU A 6 0.50 4.10 -16.77
C GLU A 6 -0.86 4.68 -17.12
N TRP A 7 -1.41 5.57 -16.28
CA TRP A 7 -2.66 6.28 -16.53
C TRP A 7 -2.64 7.10 -17.83
N TYR A 8 -1.51 7.77 -18.11
CA TYR A 8 -1.33 8.55 -19.33
C TYR A 8 -1.29 7.66 -20.56
N LEU A 9 -0.65 6.50 -20.47
CA LEU A 9 -0.48 5.56 -21.57
C LEU A 9 -1.74 4.74 -21.85
N GLU A 10 -2.51 4.37 -20.84
CA GLU A 10 -3.79 3.67 -21.01
C GLU A 10 -4.84 4.51 -21.73
N ARG A 11 -4.80 5.84 -21.60
CA ARG A 11 -5.73 6.76 -22.28
C ARG A 11 -5.36 7.06 -23.73
N ARG A 12 -4.14 6.79 -24.16
CA ARG A 12 -3.72 6.97 -25.55
C ARG A 12 -3.71 5.63 -26.28
N THR A 13 -4.85 5.27 -26.85
CA THR A 13 -5.01 4.10 -27.75
C THR A 13 -4.03 4.09 -28.92
N GLU A 14 -3.41 5.23 -29.25
CA GLU A 14 -2.40 5.39 -30.29
C GLU A 14 -1.06 4.67 -29.98
N HIS A 15 -0.75 4.41 -28.71
CA HIS A 15 0.52 3.77 -28.32
C HIS A 15 0.52 2.23 -28.41
N VAL A 16 -0.65 1.60 -28.38
CA VAL A 16 -0.76 0.14 -28.46
C VAL A 16 -0.16 -0.43 -29.74
N PRO A 17 -0.39 0.16 -30.94
CA PRO A 17 0.24 -0.32 -32.17
C PRO A 17 1.77 -0.19 -32.17
N PHE A 18 2.31 0.87 -31.55
CA PHE A 18 3.77 1.07 -31.45
C PHE A 18 4.42 0.08 -30.48
N GLN A 19 3.78 -0.24 -29.37
CA GLN A 19 4.26 -1.27 -28.46
C GLN A 19 4.30 -2.64 -29.13
N ASN A 20 3.25 -3.01 -29.84
CA ASN A 20 3.17 -4.28 -30.55
C ASN A 20 4.21 -4.36 -31.68
N LYS A 21 4.48 -3.25 -32.37
CA LYS A 21 5.49 -3.19 -33.42
C LYS A 21 6.92 -3.24 -32.89
N ALA A 22 7.19 -2.63 -31.72
CA ALA A 22 8.53 -2.55 -31.16
C ALA A 22 9.04 -3.88 -30.56
N ASN A 23 8.15 -4.77 -30.11
CA ASN A 23 8.53 -5.99 -29.42
C ASN A 23 7.72 -7.24 -29.83
N ASP A 24 7.09 -7.22 -31.00
CA ASP A 24 6.19 -8.29 -31.50
C ASP A 24 5.06 -8.65 -30.53
N GLY A 25 4.60 -7.69 -29.74
CA GLY A 25 3.54 -7.90 -28.74
C GLY A 25 3.93 -8.76 -27.52
N LYS A 26 5.22 -9.12 -27.37
CA LYS A 26 5.69 -10.03 -26.32
C LYS A 26 5.67 -9.39 -24.93
N PHE A 27 5.90 -8.08 -24.83
CA PHE A 27 5.98 -7.36 -23.56
C PHE A 27 5.14 -6.06 -23.62
N LYS A 28 4.44 -5.79 -22.53
CA LYS A 28 3.79 -4.50 -22.33
C LYS A 28 4.83 -3.48 -21.86
N LEU A 29 4.58 -2.19 -22.12
CA LEU A 29 5.47 -1.12 -21.63
C LEU A 29 5.67 -1.18 -20.12
N ARG A 30 4.61 -1.54 -19.36
CA ARG A 30 4.67 -1.76 -17.91
C ARG A 30 5.73 -2.79 -17.53
N ASP A 31 5.80 -3.91 -18.28
CA ASP A 31 6.76 -4.97 -18.01
C ASP A 31 8.19 -4.45 -18.22
N LEU A 32 8.42 -3.66 -19.27
CA LEU A 32 9.71 -3.02 -19.57
C LEU A 32 10.11 -2.00 -18.50
N LEU A 33 9.16 -1.18 -18.03
CA LEU A 33 9.42 -0.19 -16.97
C LEU A 33 9.74 -0.84 -15.61
N SER A 34 9.27 -2.07 -15.38
CA SER A 34 9.57 -2.82 -14.14
C SER A 34 10.93 -3.52 -14.15
N LEU A 35 11.54 -3.73 -15.34
CA LEU A 35 12.81 -4.47 -15.47
C LEU A 35 13.97 -3.90 -14.64
N PRO A 36 14.21 -2.56 -14.60
CA PRO A 36 15.31 -2.02 -13.79
C PRO A 36 15.19 -2.38 -12.31
N MET A 37 13.98 -2.24 -11.76
CA MET A 37 13.70 -2.59 -10.37
C MET A 37 13.87 -4.10 -10.13
N GLN A 38 13.32 -4.94 -11.00
CA GLN A 38 13.46 -6.40 -10.90
C GLN A 38 14.93 -6.82 -10.98
N ARG A 39 15.75 -6.12 -11.78
CA ARG A 39 17.18 -6.40 -11.90
C ARG A 39 17.93 -6.06 -10.62
N ILE A 40 17.66 -4.91 -10.02
CA ILE A 40 18.24 -4.51 -8.73
C ILE A 40 17.91 -5.56 -7.65
N LEU A 41 16.66 -5.97 -7.56
CA LEU A 41 16.21 -6.98 -6.60
C LEU A 41 16.83 -8.37 -6.79
N LYS A 42 17.46 -8.64 -7.93
CA LYS A 42 18.14 -9.92 -8.22
C LYS A 42 19.65 -9.89 -7.99
N TYR A 43 20.27 -8.72 -7.81
CA TYR A 43 21.73 -8.64 -7.66
C TYR A 43 22.25 -9.37 -6.42
N HIS A 44 21.51 -9.37 -5.30
CA HIS A 44 21.90 -10.13 -4.11
C HIS A 44 22.01 -11.64 -4.39
N LEU A 45 21.18 -12.19 -5.28
CA LEU A 45 21.25 -13.60 -5.67
C LEU A 45 22.54 -13.90 -6.45
N LEU A 46 22.90 -13.02 -7.39
CA LEU A 46 24.13 -13.15 -8.17
C LEU A 46 25.37 -13.03 -7.27
N LEU A 47 25.37 -12.07 -6.37
CA LEU A 47 26.46 -11.91 -5.39
C LEU A 47 26.56 -13.12 -4.45
N GLY A 48 25.42 -13.69 -4.04
CA GLY A 48 25.38 -14.91 -3.23
C GLY A 48 26.03 -16.11 -3.93
N GLU A 49 25.81 -16.28 -5.24
CA GLU A 49 26.48 -17.33 -6.02
C GLU A 49 27.98 -17.06 -6.20
N LEU A 50 28.38 -15.80 -6.39
CA LEU A 50 29.80 -15.43 -6.44
C LEU A 50 30.50 -15.72 -5.10
N ILE A 51 29.88 -15.39 -3.96
CA ILE A 51 30.42 -15.69 -2.63
C ILE A 51 30.65 -17.19 -2.44
N LYS A 52 29.67 -18.03 -2.83
CA LYS A 52 29.81 -19.49 -2.74
C LYS A 52 30.94 -20.03 -3.57
N SER A 53 31.25 -19.39 -4.70
CA SER A 53 32.29 -19.84 -5.65
C SER A 53 33.65 -19.21 -5.39
N THR A 54 33.76 -18.30 -4.40
CA THR A 54 34.98 -17.58 -4.07
C THR A 54 35.59 -18.15 -2.77
N ALA A 55 36.85 -18.49 -2.78
CA ALA A 55 37.53 -18.95 -1.57
C ALA A 55 37.57 -17.84 -0.50
N GLU A 56 37.43 -18.20 0.76
CA GLU A 56 37.44 -17.21 1.87
C GLU A 56 38.77 -16.42 1.98
N THR A 57 39.85 -17.00 1.47
CA THR A 57 41.18 -16.38 1.41
C THR A 57 41.38 -15.46 0.22
N HIS A 58 40.40 -15.35 -0.67
CA HIS A 58 40.47 -14.46 -1.82
C HIS A 58 40.39 -12.99 -1.37
N GLU A 59 41.15 -12.11 -2.00
CA GLU A 59 41.21 -10.68 -1.67
C GLU A 59 39.84 -9.98 -1.74
N ASP A 60 38.97 -10.41 -2.66
CA ASP A 60 37.63 -9.82 -2.86
C ASP A 60 36.55 -10.44 -1.95
N ALA A 61 36.86 -11.50 -1.17
CA ALA A 61 35.84 -12.22 -0.40
C ALA A 61 35.09 -11.32 0.59
N ALA A 62 35.80 -10.41 1.27
CA ALA A 62 35.19 -9.44 2.19
C ALA A 62 34.32 -8.41 1.45
N GLY A 63 34.82 -7.90 0.32
CA GLY A 63 34.08 -6.93 -0.51
C GLY A 63 32.81 -7.51 -1.11
N LEU A 64 32.84 -8.78 -1.54
CA LEU A 64 31.64 -9.47 -2.04
C LEU A 64 30.57 -9.65 -0.96
N LYS A 65 30.96 -10.01 0.28
CA LYS A 65 30.00 -10.11 1.41
C LYS A 65 29.38 -8.75 1.70
N GLN A 66 30.20 -7.70 1.78
CA GLN A 66 29.71 -6.34 2.01
C GLN A 66 28.75 -5.88 0.89
N ALA A 67 29.09 -6.11 -0.38
CA ALA A 67 28.23 -5.77 -1.50
C ALA A 67 26.91 -6.54 -1.48
N HIS A 68 26.92 -7.81 -1.11
CA HIS A 68 25.73 -8.63 -0.94
C HIS A 68 24.79 -8.05 0.13
N ASP A 69 25.31 -7.73 1.29
CA ASP A 69 24.54 -7.18 2.40
C ASP A 69 23.93 -5.81 2.03
N MET A 70 24.72 -4.93 1.38
CA MET A 70 24.20 -3.66 0.86
C MET A 70 23.06 -3.87 -0.16
N MET A 71 23.14 -4.89 -1.02
CA MET A 71 22.06 -5.18 -1.97
C MET A 71 20.79 -5.72 -1.30
N LEU A 72 20.92 -6.46 -0.20
CA LEU A 72 19.78 -6.87 0.61
C LEU A 72 19.09 -5.67 1.26
N ASP A 73 19.87 -4.73 1.81
CA ASP A 73 19.34 -3.50 2.41
C ASP A 73 18.60 -2.63 1.38
N ILE A 74 19.19 -2.47 0.19
CA ILE A 74 18.55 -1.75 -0.93
C ILE A 74 17.24 -2.45 -1.33
N GLY A 75 17.25 -3.78 -1.43
CA GLY A 75 16.06 -4.57 -1.73
C GLY A 75 14.95 -4.38 -0.69
N GLY A 76 15.32 -4.38 0.59
CA GLY A 76 14.42 -4.09 1.70
C GLY A 76 13.80 -2.69 1.59
N PHE A 77 14.62 -1.67 1.35
CA PHE A 77 14.18 -0.30 1.16
C PHE A 77 13.20 -0.14 -0.02
N ILE A 78 13.52 -0.72 -1.18
CA ILE A 78 12.65 -0.67 -2.37
C ILE A 78 11.29 -1.31 -2.06
N ASN A 79 11.27 -2.46 -1.38
CA ASN A 79 10.04 -3.14 -1.02
C ASN A 79 9.20 -2.32 -0.02
N GLU A 80 9.84 -1.61 0.91
CA GLU A 80 9.17 -0.74 1.86
C GLU A 80 8.54 0.48 1.18
N VAL A 81 9.29 1.18 0.32
CA VAL A 81 8.77 2.32 -0.47
C VAL A 81 7.60 1.89 -1.34
N LYS A 82 7.69 0.72 -1.97
CA LYS A 82 6.60 0.17 -2.78
C LYS A 82 5.34 -0.06 -1.93
N ARG A 83 5.49 -0.70 -0.78
CA ARG A 83 4.39 -0.96 0.16
C ARG A 83 3.75 0.33 0.66
N ASP A 84 4.55 1.35 0.96
CA ASP A 84 4.04 2.65 1.41
C ASP A 84 3.26 3.35 0.29
N THR A 85 3.74 3.29 -0.95
CA THR A 85 3.03 3.84 -2.10
C THR A 85 1.69 3.13 -2.33
N GLU A 86 1.67 1.79 -2.31
CA GLU A 86 0.44 0.99 -2.44
C GLU A 86 -0.55 1.32 -1.30
N THR A 87 -0.06 1.53 -0.09
CA THR A 87 -0.88 1.93 1.06
C THR A 87 -1.53 3.29 0.84
N LEU A 88 -0.79 4.28 0.33
CA LEU A 88 -1.33 5.61 0.04
C LEU A 88 -2.39 5.57 -1.06
N GLU A 89 -2.23 4.73 -2.07
CA GLU A 89 -3.24 4.52 -3.12
C GLU A 89 -4.53 3.94 -2.53
N ILE A 90 -4.43 2.91 -1.68
CA ILE A 90 -5.58 2.32 -0.99
C ILE A 90 -6.31 3.37 -0.13
N ILE A 91 -5.57 4.18 0.63
CA ILE A 91 -6.16 5.24 1.46
C ILE A 91 -6.87 6.30 0.60
N ALA A 92 -6.29 6.68 -0.53
CA ALA A 92 -6.91 7.60 -1.47
C ALA A 92 -8.20 7.03 -2.08
N ASP A 93 -8.25 5.72 -2.36
CA ASP A 93 -9.45 5.03 -2.83
C ASP A 93 -10.55 5.01 -1.76
N VAL A 94 -10.19 4.70 -0.52
CA VAL A 94 -11.12 4.78 0.62
C VAL A 94 -11.66 6.21 0.75
N GLN A 95 -10.81 7.22 0.71
CA GLN A 95 -11.22 8.63 0.81
C GLN A 95 -12.19 9.03 -0.30
N ARG A 96 -11.94 8.60 -1.54
CA ARG A 96 -12.85 8.86 -2.68
C ARG A 96 -14.17 8.11 -2.58
N SER A 97 -14.21 6.98 -1.92
CA SER A 97 -15.42 6.17 -1.73
C SER A 97 -16.38 6.74 -0.69
N ILE A 98 -15.93 7.68 0.15
CA ILE A 98 -16.73 8.30 1.21
C ILE A 98 -17.25 9.65 0.73
N ILE A 99 -18.58 9.78 0.59
CA ILE A 99 -19.22 10.94 -0.06
C ILE A 99 -19.12 12.21 0.78
N ASP A 100 -19.25 12.07 2.09
CA ASP A 100 -19.44 13.16 3.06
C ASP A 100 -18.38 13.11 4.18
N LEU A 101 -17.14 12.80 3.80
CA LEU A 101 -16.04 12.69 4.74
C LEU A 101 -15.77 14.04 5.41
N SER A 102 -15.92 14.06 6.74
CA SER A 102 -15.60 15.22 7.57
C SER A 102 -14.62 14.78 8.65
N MET A 103 -13.35 15.12 8.46
CA MET A 103 -12.32 14.76 9.42
C MET A 103 -12.12 15.86 10.47
N PRO A 104 -11.89 15.51 11.73
CA PRO A 104 -11.52 16.46 12.74
C PRO A 104 -10.17 17.14 12.39
N ASN A 105 -10.03 18.42 12.77
CA ASN A 105 -8.78 19.19 12.63
C ASN A 105 -8.25 19.38 11.19
N ASN A 106 -9.07 19.21 10.15
CA ASN A 106 -8.65 19.28 8.74
C ASN A 106 -7.53 18.30 8.36
N PHE A 107 -7.35 17.21 9.11
CA PHE A 107 -6.44 16.12 8.73
C PHE A 107 -7.00 15.30 7.56
N GLU A 108 -6.11 14.73 6.77
CA GLU A 108 -6.46 13.75 5.73
C GLU A 108 -6.36 12.32 6.29
N LEU A 109 -7.02 11.36 5.63
CA LEU A 109 -6.99 9.95 6.09
C LEU A 109 -5.56 9.40 6.18
N ARG A 110 -4.66 9.84 5.30
CA ARG A 110 -3.25 9.44 5.29
C ARG A 110 -2.47 9.83 6.56
N ASP A 111 -2.92 10.87 7.28
CA ASP A 111 -2.25 11.35 8.49
C ASP A 111 -2.48 10.40 9.68
N TYR A 112 -3.48 9.52 9.57
CA TYR A 112 -3.81 8.51 10.59
C TYR A 112 -3.09 7.17 10.38
N GLY A 113 -2.13 7.11 9.47
CA GLY A 113 -1.32 5.95 9.22
C GLY A 113 -1.93 4.99 8.19
N ARG A 114 -1.50 3.73 8.24
CA ARG A 114 -1.90 2.72 7.26
C ARG A 114 -3.28 2.16 7.56
N LEU A 115 -4.01 1.76 6.52
CA LEU A 115 -5.21 0.94 6.67
C LEU A 115 -4.80 -0.48 7.09
N LEU A 116 -5.18 -0.88 8.29
CA LEU A 116 -4.87 -2.20 8.85
C LEU A 116 -5.93 -3.22 8.47
N LYS A 117 -7.19 -2.85 8.57
CA LYS A 117 -8.33 -3.73 8.30
C LYS A 117 -9.59 -2.93 8.04
N ASP A 118 -10.52 -3.53 7.30
CA ASP A 118 -11.85 -2.99 7.10
C ASP A 118 -12.90 -4.11 7.17
N GLY A 119 -14.15 -3.73 7.37
CA GLY A 119 -15.25 -4.69 7.41
C GLY A 119 -16.51 -4.16 8.08
N GLU A 120 -17.54 -5.00 8.05
CA GLU A 120 -18.84 -4.67 8.63
C GLU A 120 -18.90 -5.09 10.10
N LEU A 121 -19.27 -4.17 10.97
CA LEU A 121 -19.43 -4.39 12.40
C LEU A 121 -20.81 -3.95 12.90
N ARG A 122 -21.30 -4.59 13.94
CA ARG A 122 -22.47 -4.16 14.71
C ARG A 122 -22.03 -3.26 15.85
N VAL A 123 -22.38 -1.99 15.77
CA VAL A 123 -21.96 -0.96 16.71
C VAL A 123 -23.15 -0.52 17.55
N ARG A 124 -22.93 -0.36 18.87
CA ARG A 124 -23.87 0.25 19.80
C ARG A 124 -23.19 1.48 20.41
N SER A 125 -23.82 2.62 20.35
CA SER A 125 -23.38 3.81 21.08
C SER A 125 -24.09 3.89 22.43
N HIS A 126 -23.35 4.20 23.49
CA HIS A 126 -23.93 4.47 24.82
C HIS A 126 -24.68 5.81 24.87
N ASP A 127 -24.36 6.71 23.94
CA ASP A 127 -25.03 8.01 23.82
C ASP A 127 -26.40 7.93 23.09
N ASP A 128 -26.72 6.80 22.46
CA ASP A 128 -28.04 6.55 21.89
C ASP A 128 -29.02 6.14 23.01
N PRO A 129 -29.99 7.00 23.38
CA PRO A 129 -30.95 6.69 24.47
C PRO A 129 -31.74 5.40 24.24
N ARG A 130 -31.84 4.99 22.96
CA ARG A 130 -32.56 3.77 22.57
C ARG A 130 -31.64 2.55 22.49
N MET A 131 -30.35 2.69 22.76
CA MET A 131 -29.35 1.62 22.76
C MET A 131 -29.40 0.71 21.50
N ARG A 132 -29.73 1.27 20.34
CA ARG A 132 -29.94 0.50 19.11
C ARG A 132 -28.61 0.04 18.54
N ILE A 133 -28.56 -1.23 18.15
CA ILE A 133 -27.45 -1.79 17.38
C ILE A 133 -27.58 -1.32 15.93
N LYS A 134 -26.53 -0.72 15.40
CA LYS A 134 -26.47 -0.25 14.01
C LYS A 134 -25.36 -0.99 13.28
N SER A 135 -25.62 -1.46 12.05
CA SER A 135 -24.55 -1.96 11.19
C SER A 135 -23.74 -0.76 10.68
N ARG A 136 -22.41 -0.90 10.73
CA ARG A 136 -21.44 0.09 10.26
C ARG A 136 -20.34 -0.62 9.49
N TYR A 137 -19.92 -0.02 8.40
CA TYR A 137 -18.68 -0.38 7.74
C TYR A 137 -17.55 0.40 8.39
N VAL A 138 -16.52 -0.30 8.84
CA VAL A 138 -15.47 0.26 9.68
C VAL A 138 -14.14 0.10 8.96
N PHE A 139 -13.36 1.17 8.90
CA PHE A 139 -11.98 1.17 8.45
C PHE A 139 -11.08 1.43 9.66
N ILE A 140 -10.12 0.54 9.90
CA ILE A 140 -9.19 0.61 11.04
C ILE A 140 -7.82 1.04 10.51
N PHE A 141 -7.37 2.20 10.95
CA PHE A 141 -6.05 2.75 10.67
C PHE A 141 -5.12 2.60 11.88
N ASP A 142 -3.83 2.90 11.73
CA ASP A 142 -2.86 2.84 12.83
C ASP A 142 -3.29 3.70 14.04
N LYS A 143 -3.91 4.86 13.78
CA LYS A 143 -4.26 5.85 14.82
C LYS A 143 -5.75 6.15 14.95
N MET A 144 -6.61 5.50 14.15
CA MET A 144 -8.01 5.86 14.08
C MET A 144 -8.89 4.68 13.66
N ILE A 145 -10.13 4.68 14.16
CA ILE A 145 -11.23 3.87 13.63
C ILE A 145 -12.23 4.81 12.97
N LEU A 146 -12.44 4.63 11.68
CA LEU A 146 -13.42 5.37 10.89
C LEU A 146 -14.69 4.54 10.73
N MET A 147 -15.84 5.10 11.11
CA MET A 147 -17.13 4.41 11.03
C MET A 147 -18.00 5.05 9.95
N CYS A 148 -18.45 4.23 9.01
CA CYS A 148 -19.28 4.64 7.89
C CYS A 148 -20.59 3.83 7.82
N LYS A 149 -21.55 4.33 7.08
CA LYS A 149 -22.70 3.57 6.63
C LYS A 149 -22.45 3.12 5.19
N ALA A 150 -22.48 1.82 4.93
CA ALA A 150 -22.41 1.31 3.57
C ALA A 150 -23.60 1.76 2.73
N LEU A 151 -23.33 2.19 1.52
CA LEU A 151 -24.30 2.58 0.49
C LEU A 151 -24.20 1.60 -0.69
N ARG A 152 -24.88 1.92 -1.80
CA ARG A 152 -24.75 1.14 -3.04
C ARG A 152 -23.44 1.45 -3.77
N HIS A 153 -22.97 0.54 -4.60
CA HIS A 153 -21.79 0.72 -5.47
C HIS A 153 -20.49 1.02 -4.73
N LEU A 154 -20.23 0.34 -3.60
CA LEU A 154 -19.01 0.49 -2.79
C LEU A 154 -18.77 1.94 -2.33
N GLN A 155 -19.84 2.70 -2.16
CA GLN A 155 -19.79 4.04 -1.57
C GLN A 155 -20.16 3.96 -0.09
N TYR A 156 -19.65 4.93 0.66
CA TYR A 156 -19.86 5.03 2.10
C TYR A 156 -20.28 6.44 2.49
N SER A 157 -21.08 6.55 3.54
CA SER A 157 -21.43 7.83 4.19
C SER A 157 -20.74 7.86 5.55
N TYR A 158 -19.96 8.88 5.79
CA TYR A 158 -19.29 9.14 7.08
C TYR A 158 -20.31 9.21 8.22
N LYS A 159 -19.97 8.63 9.37
CA LYS A 159 -20.80 8.68 10.58
C LYS A 159 -20.03 9.14 11.80
N ASP A 160 -18.84 8.63 12.01
CA ASP A 160 -18.03 8.94 13.19
C ASP A 160 -16.58 8.53 12.99
N ALA A 161 -15.68 9.07 13.80
CA ALA A 161 -14.29 8.66 13.87
C ALA A 161 -13.82 8.61 15.33
N ILE A 162 -13.09 7.57 15.68
CA ILE A 162 -12.47 7.41 17.00
C ILE A 162 -10.95 7.52 16.81
N ILE A 163 -10.36 8.58 17.32
CA ILE A 163 -8.91 8.80 17.29
C ILE A 163 -8.34 8.17 18.57
N PHE A 164 -7.29 7.34 18.43
CA PHE A 164 -6.77 6.56 19.56
C PHE A 164 -6.10 7.42 20.64
N ASP A 165 -5.60 8.60 20.28
CA ASP A 165 -5.01 9.54 21.24
C ASP A 165 -6.06 10.13 22.19
N ASP A 166 -7.34 10.20 21.73
CA ASP A 166 -8.45 10.79 22.50
C ASP A 166 -9.24 9.73 23.28
N PHE A 167 -9.08 8.43 22.97
CA PHE A 167 -9.91 7.36 23.49
C PHE A 167 -9.09 6.14 23.94
N LYS A 168 -9.53 5.54 25.04
CA LYS A 168 -8.97 4.27 25.51
C LYS A 168 -9.77 3.11 24.92
N VAL A 169 -9.12 2.30 24.08
CA VAL A 169 -9.70 1.07 23.52
C VAL A 169 -9.45 -0.11 24.46
N SER A 170 -10.49 -0.84 24.82
CA SER A 170 -10.36 -2.10 25.58
C SER A 170 -11.16 -3.21 24.92
N ILE A 171 -10.57 -4.41 24.84
CA ILE A 171 -11.22 -5.60 24.31
C ILE A 171 -11.69 -6.43 25.51
N ARG A 172 -12.99 -6.77 25.54
CA ARG A 172 -13.54 -7.77 26.46
C ARG A 172 -13.96 -8.98 25.64
N VAL A 173 -13.36 -10.12 25.91
CA VAL A 173 -13.81 -11.40 25.39
C VAL A 173 -14.93 -11.87 26.31
N LEU A 174 -16.10 -12.09 25.74
CA LEU A 174 -17.28 -12.64 26.44
C LEU A 174 -17.24 -14.15 26.38
#